data_a21fea6dd4e0fe5576f3ff2cf131e391
#
_entry.id   a21fea6dd4e0fe5576f3ff2cf131e391
#
_cell.length_a   1.000
_cell.length_b   1.000
_cell.length_c   1.000
_cell.angle_alpha   90.00
_cell.angle_beta   90.00
_cell.angle_gamma   90.00
#
_symmetry.space_group_name_H-M   'P 1'
#
loop_
_entity.id
_entity.type
_entity.pdbx_description
1 polymer ?
#
loop_
_entity_poly.entity_id
_entity_poly.type
_entity_poly.pdbx_seq_one_letter_code
_entity_poly.pdbx_strand_id
1 'polypeptide(L)'
;MLFPYARARVHEYLEQGDIALLRAEYAAEPRAPDLPPWDPEAYVYWLMDRDRKSTALKALQGRIWGAGYKTGELKGKGEVYPDVRPALERWHAAGKTIAIFSSGSIQAQRNLFANTTAGDLSPFLSEYFDTTTGPKRTAQSYRQIAAMLRQEPRDILFVSDVTAELDAARDAGLRTALCVRRSDDSPTDHPRIHSFAELA
;
A
#
# COMPACT_ATOMS: atom_id res chain seq x y z
N MET A 1 8.15 -5.01 9.32
CA MET A 1 8.06 -6.44 9.72
C MET A 1 7.63 -7.38 8.60
N LEU A 2 6.69 -7.02 7.72
CA LEU A 2 6.23 -7.88 6.60
C LEU A 2 7.32 -8.20 5.57
N PHE A 3 8.11 -7.21 5.14
CA PHE A 3 9.18 -7.41 4.17
C PHE A 3 10.28 -8.37 4.63
N PRO A 4 10.84 -8.24 5.85
CA PRO A 4 11.78 -9.23 6.39
C PRO A 4 11.18 -10.65 6.50
N TYR A 5 9.90 -10.75 6.85
CA TYR A 5 9.20 -12.04 6.90
C TYR A 5 9.14 -12.70 5.52
N ALA A 6 8.76 -11.94 4.48
CA ALA A 6 8.73 -12.46 3.11
C ALA A 6 10.14 -12.84 2.63
N ARG A 7 11.14 -11.99 2.89
CA ARG A 7 12.53 -12.22 2.50
C ARG A 7 13.08 -13.55 3.03
N ALA A 8 12.80 -13.86 4.29
CA ALA A 8 13.26 -15.10 4.92
C ALA A 8 12.62 -16.38 4.36
N ARG A 9 11.55 -16.25 3.58
CA ARG A 9 10.76 -17.37 3.05
C ARG A 9 10.71 -17.45 1.53
N VAL A 10 11.48 -16.64 0.81
CA VAL A 10 11.53 -16.65 -0.65
C VAL A 10 11.81 -18.06 -1.18
N HIS A 11 12.83 -18.73 -0.65
CA HIS A 11 13.23 -20.08 -1.07
C HIS A 11 12.09 -21.11 -0.96
N GLU A 12 11.29 -21.03 0.11
CA GLU A 12 10.22 -21.99 0.39
C GLU A 12 9.00 -21.82 -0.55
N TYR A 13 8.78 -20.60 -1.05
CA TYR A 13 7.57 -20.21 -1.78
C TYR A 13 7.80 -19.94 -3.27
N LEU A 14 9.04 -20.04 -3.75
CA LEU A 14 9.39 -19.78 -5.14
C LEU A 14 8.96 -20.96 -6.02
N GLU A 15 7.87 -20.80 -6.76
CA GLU A 15 7.30 -21.82 -7.62
C GLU A 15 7.72 -21.63 -9.09
N GLN A 16 7.50 -22.69 -9.92
CA GLN A 16 7.85 -22.65 -11.35
C GLN A 16 7.15 -21.52 -12.11
N GLY A 17 5.90 -21.21 -11.73
CA GLY A 17 5.15 -20.08 -12.30
C GLY A 17 5.81 -18.72 -12.04
N ASP A 18 6.36 -18.53 -10.84
CA ASP A 18 7.09 -17.30 -10.49
C ASP A 18 8.38 -17.19 -11.26
N ILE A 19 9.11 -18.30 -11.38
CA ILE A 19 10.38 -18.35 -12.10
C ILE A 19 10.19 -17.94 -13.56
N ALA A 20 9.10 -18.37 -14.21
CA ALA A 20 8.79 -17.97 -15.57
C ALA A 20 8.53 -16.46 -15.70
N LEU A 21 7.73 -15.88 -14.77
CA LEU A 21 7.44 -14.44 -14.74
C LEU A 21 8.67 -13.62 -14.41
N LEU A 22 9.44 -14.02 -13.39
CA LEU A 22 10.70 -13.38 -13.00
C LEU A 22 11.70 -13.38 -14.14
N ARG A 23 11.78 -14.49 -14.90
CA ARG A 23 12.69 -14.60 -16.05
C ARG A 23 12.31 -13.65 -17.18
N ALA A 24 11.02 -13.48 -17.43
CA ALA A 24 10.54 -12.52 -18.42
C ALA A 24 10.83 -11.08 -17.99
N GLU A 25 10.61 -10.73 -16.72
CA GLU A 25 10.94 -9.43 -16.18
C GLU A 25 12.46 -9.17 -16.19
N TYR A 26 13.27 -10.15 -15.81
CA TYR A 26 14.75 -10.09 -15.85
C TYR A 26 15.28 -9.82 -17.27
N ALA A 27 14.70 -10.49 -18.27
CA ALA A 27 15.10 -10.30 -19.66
C ALA A 27 14.78 -8.89 -20.19
N ALA A 28 13.74 -8.25 -19.63
CA ALA A 28 13.35 -6.88 -19.96
C ALA A 28 14.03 -5.80 -19.08
N GLU A 29 14.75 -6.21 -18.02
CA GLU A 29 15.42 -5.30 -17.10
C GLU A 29 16.57 -4.57 -17.81
N PRO A 30 16.66 -3.23 -17.74
CA PRO A 30 17.82 -2.50 -18.20
C PRO A 30 19.09 -3.04 -17.50
N ARG A 31 20.17 -3.21 -18.26
CA ARG A 31 21.44 -3.71 -17.70
C ARG A 31 21.93 -2.72 -16.64
N ALA A 32 21.80 -3.10 -15.38
CA ALA A 32 22.40 -2.40 -14.26
C ALA A 32 23.76 -3.05 -13.93
N PRO A 33 24.78 -2.29 -13.53
CA PRO A 33 26.12 -2.82 -13.22
C PRO A 33 26.12 -3.91 -12.14
N ASP A 34 25.13 -3.90 -11.31
CA ASP A 34 24.95 -4.75 -10.14
C ASP A 34 23.78 -5.74 -10.27
N LEU A 35 23.21 -5.88 -11.48
CA LEU A 35 22.23 -6.91 -11.78
C LEU A 35 22.93 -8.30 -11.67
N PRO A 36 22.47 -9.21 -10.78
CA PRO A 36 23.10 -10.50 -10.62
C PRO A 36 22.99 -11.34 -11.91
N PRO A 37 23.88 -12.29 -12.15
CA PRO A 37 23.65 -13.35 -13.13
C PRO A 37 22.29 -13.99 -12.87
N TRP A 38 21.61 -14.49 -13.94
CA TRP A 38 20.31 -15.10 -13.80
C TRP A 38 20.30 -16.24 -12.77
N ASP A 39 19.70 -15.96 -11.67
CA ASP A 39 19.22 -16.90 -10.66
C ASP A 39 17.92 -16.33 -10.09
N PRO A 40 16.83 -17.10 -10.02
CA PRO A 40 15.52 -16.55 -9.65
C PRO A 40 15.50 -16.00 -8.23
N GLU A 41 16.16 -16.63 -7.28
CA GLU A 41 16.21 -16.19 -5.89
C GLU A 41 17.09 -14.94 -5.72
N ALA A 42 18.29 -14.94 -6.34
CA ALA A 42 19.17 -13.78 -6.35
C ALA A 42 18.48 -12.56 -6.99
N TYR A 43 17.72 -12.75 -8.06
CA TYR A 43 16.98 -11.67 -8.69
C TYR A 43 15.84 -11.15 -7.80
N VAL A 44 15.12 -12.03 -7.11
CA VAL A 44 14.10 -11.61 -6.10
C VAL A 44 14.73 -10.75 -5.01
N TYR A 45 15.89 -11.15 -4.46
CA TYR A 45 16.58 -10.34 -3.46
C TYR A 45 17.07 -9.00 -4.04
N TRP A 46 17.58 -8.98 -5.27
CA TRP A 46 18.00 -7.76 -5.95
C TRP A 46 16.82 -6.78 -6.14
N LEU A 47 15.63 -7.29 -6.50
CA LEU A 47 14.40 -6.50 -6.59
C LEU A 47 13.98 -5.93 -5.23
N MET A 48 14.05 -6.74 -4.18
CA MET A 48 13.69 -6.33 -2.80
C MET A 48 14.63 -5.24 -2.29
N ASP A 49 15.93 -5.39 -2.49
CA ASP A 49 16.96 -4.45 -2.01
C ASP A 49 16.84 -3.07 -2.67
N ARG A 50 16.17 -2.98 -3.82
CA ARG A 50 15.97 -1.74 -4.59
C ARG A 50 14.54 -1.22 -4.59
N ASP A 51 13.68 -1.83 -3.80
CA ASP A 51 12.23 -1.52 -3.79
C ASP A 51 11.64 -1.47 -5.22
N ARG A 52 12.08 -2.40 -6.09
CA ARG A 52 11.63 -2.46 -7.48
C ARG A 52 10.19 -2.94 -7.55
N LYS A 53 9.41 -2.26 -8.39
CA LYS A 53 8.00 -2.61 -8.64
C LYS A 53 7.93 -3.74 -9.69
N SER A 54 7.96 -4.97 -9.22
CA SER A 54 7.83 -6.19 -10.02
C SER A 54 6.46 -6.85 -9.75
N THR A 55 5.79 -7.28 -10.79
CA THR A 55 4.52 -8.03 -10.67
C THR A 55 4.76 -9.42 -10.09
N ALA A 56 5.82 -10.09 -10.53
CA ALA A 56 6.21 -11.41 -10.03
C ALA A 56 6.58 -11.35 -8.54
N LEU A 57 7.41 -10.37 -8.14
CA LEU A 57 7.75 -10.15 -6.73
C LEU A 57 6.52 -9.90 -5.87
N LYS A 58 5.57 -9.07 -6.33
CA LYS A 58 4.33 -8.81 -5.60
C LYS A 58 3.47 -10.06 -5.41
N ALA A 59 3.37 -10.89 -6.45
CA ALA A 59 2.61 -12.13 -6.37
C ALA A 59 3.23 -13.09 -5.35
N LEU A 60 4.56 -13.28 -5.40
CA LEU A 60 5.31 -14.10 -4.45
C LEU A 60 5.15 -13.59 -3.02
N GLN A 61 5.39 -12.31 -2.77
CA GLN A 61 5.20 -11.69 -1.46
C GLN A 61 3.76 -11.85 -0.94
N GLY A 62 2.76 -11.67 -1.82
CA GLY A 62 1.36 -11.85 -1.48
C GLY A 62 1.04 -13.27 -0.99
N ARG A 63 1.60 -14.32 -1.62
CA ARG A 63 1.46 -15.70 -1.17
C ARG A 63 2.14 -15.95 0.17
N ILE A 64 3.37 -15.50 0.33
CA ILE A 64 4.14 -15.63 1.59
C ILE A 64 3.37 -14.98 2.75
N TRP A 65 2.93 -13.75 2.57
CA TRP A 65 2.14 -13.06 3.61
C TRP A 65 0.80 -13.73 3.86
N GLY A 66 0.10 -14.18 2.79
CA GLY A 66 -1.15 -14.90 2.91
C GLY A 66 -1.01 -16.18 3.75
N ALA A 67 0.07 -16.94 3.55
CA ALA A 67 0.38 -18.11 4.34
C ALA A 67 0.67 -17.74 5.80
N GLY A 68 1.50 -16.72 6.04
CA GLY A 68 1.84 -16.25 7.39
C GLY A 68 0.63 -15.74 8.18
N TYR A 69 -0.36 -15.13 7.50
CA TYR A 69 -1.63 -14.77 8.14
C TYR A 69 -2.48 -16.00 8.46
N LYS A 70 -2.55 -16.99 7.56
CA LYS A 70 -3.29 -18.24 7.79
C LYS A 70 -2.72 -19.07 8.94
N THR A 71 -1.39 -19.14 9.07
CA THR A 71 -0.71 -19.84 10.17
C THR A 71 -0.74 -19.04 11.48
N GLY A 72 -1.13 -17.76 11.45
CA GLY A 72 -1.13 -16.89 12.60
C GLY A 72 0.24 -16.23 12.91
N GLU A 73 1.29 -16.57 12.18
CA GLU A 73 2.63 -16.00 12.39
C GLU A 73 2.68 -14.48 12.20
N LEU A 74 1.82 -13.94 11.33
CA LEU A 74 1.69 -12.50 11.06
C LEU A 74 0.52 -11.85 11.82
N LYS A 75 -0.19 -12.59 12.67
CA LYS A 75 -1.28 -12.03 13.46
C LYS A 75 -0.76 -10.95 14.41
N GLY A 76 -1.39 -9.77 14.41
CA GLY A 76 -0.99 -8.63 15.24
C GLY A 76 0.38 -8.03 14.87
N LYS A 77 0.88 -8.26 13.65
CA LYS A 77 2.18 -7.77 13.18
C LYS A 77 2.11 -6.57 12.23
N GLY A 78 0.91 -6.18 11.80
CA GLY A 78 0.70 -4.98 10.99
C GLY A 78 0.91 -3.72 11.82
N GLU A 79 2.05 -3.04 11.66
CA GLU A 79 2.35 -1.82 12.41
C GLU A 79 1.47 -0.67 11.91
N VAL A 80 0.83 0.02 12.85
CA VAL A 80 0.09 1.26 12.62
C VAL A 80 0.47 2.28 13.70
N TYR A 81 0.38 3.55 13.37
CA TYR A 81 0.61 4.62 14.34
C TYR A 81 -0.48 4.62 15.41
N PRO A 82 -0.17 5.05 16.65
CA PRO A 82 -1.11 4.99 17.78
C PRO A 82 -2.41 5.77 17.58
N ASP A 83 -2.38 6.82 16.76
CA ASP A 83 -3.52 7.68 16.45
C ASP A 83 -4.47 7.10 15.38
N VAL A 84 -4.08 6.03 14.68
CA VAL A 84 -4.87 5.45 13.58
C VAL A 84 -6.18 4.86 14.09
N ARG A 85 -6.11 3.94 15.07
CA ARG A 85 -7.32 3.28 15.59
C ARG A 85 -8.32 4.29 16.17
N PRO A 86 -7.93 5.22 17.07
CA PRO A 86 -8.88 6.20 17.59
C PRO A 86 -9.51 7.10 16.52
N ALA A 87 -8.76 7.43 15.47
CA ALA A 87 -9.29 8.21 14.35
C ALA A 87 -10.32 7.42 13.54
N LEU A 88 -10.02 6.16 13.18
CA LEU A 88 -10.94 5.29 12.45
C LEU A 88 -12.25 5.07 13.24
N GLU A 89 -12.16 4.83 14.55
CA GLU A 89 -13.33 4.68 15.44
C GLU A 89 -14.19 5.95 15.44
N ARG A 90 -13.56 7.12 15.58
CA ARG A 90 -14.26 8.41 15.57
C ARG A 90 -14.95 8.69 14.24
N TRP A 91 -14.26 8.48 13.12
CA TRP A 91 -14.83 8.71 11.80
C TRP A 91 -15.94 7.71 11.46
N HIS A 92 -15.78 6.45 11.84
CA HIS A 92 -16.81 5.44 11.69
C HIS A 92 -18.06 5.78 12.51
N ALA A 93 -17.89 6.17 13.77
CA ALA A 93 -19.00 6.62 14.64
C ALA A 93 -19.69 7.87 14.10
N ALA A 94 -18.99 8.74 13.38
CA ALA A 94 -19.54 9.90 12.68
C ALA A 94 -20.19 9.55 11.33
N GLY A 95 -20.31 8.26 10.98
CA GLY A 95 -20.93 7.79 9.73
C GLY A 95 -20.11 8.08 8.47
N LYS A 96 -18.78 8.31 8.60
CA LYS A 96 -17.91 8.55 7.44
C LYS A 96 -17.59 7.22 6.73
N THR A 97 -17.55 7.25 5.40
CA THR A 97 -17.02 6.17 4.58
C THR A 97 -15.50 6.26 4.57
N ILE A 98 -14.83 5.19 5.00
CA ILE A 98 -13.36 5.14 5.09
C ILE A 98 -12.86 4.12 4.08
N ALA A 99 -11.97 4.54 3.18
CA ALA A 99 -11.41 3.70 2.14
C ALA A 99 -9.89 3.76 2.12
N ILE A 100 -9.28 2.69 1.65
CA ILE A 100 -7.82 2.59 1.48
C ILE A 100 -7.49 2.56 -0.02
N PHE A 101 -6.52 3.36 -0.45
CA PHE A 101 -5.93 3.27 -1.78
C PHE A 101 -4.43 3.02 -1.66
N SER A 102 -3.99 1.82 -2.06
CA SER A 102 -2.61 1.36 -1.89
C SER A 102 -2.08 0.70 -3.15
N SER A 103 -0.75 0.63 -3.30
CA SER A 103 -0.11 -0.19 -4.34
C SER A 103 -0.08 -1.68 -3.99
N GLY A 104 -0.35 -2.05 -2.73
CA GLY A 104 -0.60 -3.44 -2.33
C GLY A 104 -1.95 -3.95 -2.84
N SER A 105 -2.06 -5.24 -3.16
CA SER A 105 -3.34 -5.82 -3.59
C SER A 105 -4.42 -5.67 -2.51
N ILE A 106 -5.69 -5.61 -2.92
CA ILE A 106 -6.84 -5.55 -2.01
C ILE A 106 -6.76 -6.66 -0.95
N GLN A 107 -6.36 -7.88 -1.34
CA GLN A 107 -6.22 -8.98 -0.39
C GLN A 107 -5.11 -8.73 0.64
N ALA A 108 -3.97 -8.18 0.20
CA ALA A 108 -2.87 -7.83 1.11
C ALA A 108 -3.28 -6.73 2.10
N GLN A 109 -4.02 -5.72 1.62
CA GLN A 109 -4.57 -4.66 2.47
C GLN A 109 -5.55 -5.22 3.51
N ARG A 110 -6.50 -6.06 3.11
CA ARG A 110 -7.46 -6.71 4.03
C ARG A 110 -6.74 -7.52 5.10
N ASN A 111 -5.75 -8.33 4.70
CA ASN A 111 -4.96 -9.12 5.64
C ASN A 111 -4.18 -8.24 6.63
N LEU A 112 -3.59 -7.14 6.16
CA LEU A 112 -2.87 -6.20 7.00
C LEU A 112 -3.80 -5.57 8.04
N PHE A 113 -4.91 -4.97 7.61
CA PHE A 113 -5.81 -4.23 8.51
C PHE A 113 -6.58 -5.15 9.47
N ALA A 114 -6.82 -6.41 9.12
CA ALA A 114 -7.35 -7.40 10.04
C ALA A 114 -6.33 -7.87 11.11
N ASN A 115 -5.03 -7.63 10.90
CA ASN A 115 -3.95 -8.17 11.76
C ASN A 115 -2.97 -7.08 12.21
N THR A 116 -3.47 -5.92 12.65
CA THR A 116 -2.60 -4.83 13.11
C THR A 116 -2.17 -4.98 14.57
N THR A 117 -1.13 -4.24 14.94
CA THR A 117 -0.71 -4.10 16.36
C THR A 117 -1.78 -3.45 17.23
N ALA A 118 -2.70 -2.70 16.62
CA ALA A 118 -3.85 -2.08 17.29
C ALA A 118 -5.11 -2.98 17.26
N GLY A 119 -4.98 -4.25 16.86
CA GLY A 119 -6.09 -5.19 16.69
C GLY A 119 -6.66 -5.17 15.27
N ASP A 120 -7.84 -5.74 15.10
CA ASP A 120 -8.56 -5.74 13.82
C ASP A 120 -9.15 -4.35 13.56
N LEU A 121 -8.74 -3.74 12.45
CA LEU A 121 -9.22 -2.44 11.97
C LEU A 121 -10.18 -2.57 10.77
N SER A 122 -10.34 -3.77 10.22
CA SER A 122 -11.20 -4.00 9.05
C SER A 122 -12.67 -3.61 9.25
N PRO A 123 -13.27 -3.69 10.45
CA PRO A 123 -14.66 -3.25 10.64
C PRO A 123 -14.90 -1.76 10.41
N PHE A 124 -13.85 -0.92 10.48
CA PHE A 124 -13.94 0.51 10.24
C PHE A 124 -13.77 0.89 8.77
N LEU A 125 -13.31 -0.04 7.90
CA LEU A 125 -12.93 0.22 6.52
C LEU A 125 -14.02 -0.28 5.57
N SER A 126 -14.58 0.63 4.79
CA SER A 126 -15.69 0.33 3.88
C SER A 126 -15.20 -0.25 2.56
N GLU A 127 -14.12 0.31 1.99
CA GLU A 127 -13.64 -0.05 0.65
C GLU A 127 -12.11 -0.07 0.57
N TYR A 128 -11.62 -0.88 -0.38
CA TYR A 128 -10.20 -1.02 -0.67
C TYR A 128 -9.96 -0.88 -2.17
N PHE A 129 -9.02 -0.03 -2.54
CA PHE A 129 -8.58 0.21 -3.91
C PHE A 129 -7.10 -0.12 -4.05
N ASP A 130 -6.72 -0.65 -5.20
CA ASP A 130 -5.34 -0.90 -5.55
C ASP A 130 -5.00 -0.38 -6.96
N THR A 131 -3.84 -0.74 -7.48
CA THR A 131 -3.38 -0.28 -8.81
C THR A 131 -4.22 -0.79 -9.98
N THR A 132 -5.16 -1.71 -9.77
CA THR A 132 -6.14 -2.10 -10.80
C THR A 132 -7.19 -1.00 -11.03
N THR A 133 -7.44 -0.16 -10.02
CA THR A 133 -8.26 1.06 -10.19
C THR A 133 -7.54 2.13 -11.00
N GLY A 134 -6.21 2.10 -11.02
CA GLY A 134 -5.36 3.00 -11.79
C GLY A 134 -4.09 3.43 -11.03
N PRO A 135 -3.16 4.13 -11.72
CA PRO A 135 -1.96 4.64 -11.09
C PRO A 135 -2.26 5.72 -10.06
N LYS A 136 -1.60 5.68 -8.89
CA LYS A 136 -1.84 6.63 -7.78
C LYS A 136 -1.46 8.08 -8.09
N ARG A 137 -0.70 8.32 -9.16
CA ARG A 137 -0.27 9.66 -9.61
C ARG A 137 -1.07 10.19 -10.80
N THR A 138 -2.30 9.69 -10.97
CA THR A 138 -3.17 10.05 -12.10
C THR A 138 -4.54 10.48 -11.59
N ALA A 139 -4.98 11.68 -11.93
CA ALA A 139 -6.27 12.23 -11.51
C ALA A 139 -7.46 11.33 -11.87
N GLN A 140 -7.37 10.62 -13.00
CA GLN A 140 -8.42 9.70 -13.43
C GLN A 140 -8.70 8.60 -12.40
N SER A 141 -7.67 8.08 -11.71
CA SER A 141 -7.83 7.05 -10.67
C SER A 141 -8.70 7.56 -9.51
N TYR A 142 -8.51 8.80 -9.09
CA TYR A 142 -9.29 9.42 -8.01
C TYR A 142 -10.72 9.73 -8.42
N ARG A 143 -10.96 10.12 -9.69
CA ARG A 143 -12.34 10.25 -10.22
C ARG A 143 -13.07 8.91 -10.23
N GLN A 144 -12.39 7.83 -10.59
CA GLN A 144 -12.94 6.48 -10.53
C GLN A 144 -13.28 6.07 -9.10
N ILE A 145 -12.38 6.32 -8.15
CA ILE A 145 -12.60 6.07 -6.72
C ILE A 145 -13.83 6.85 -6.24
N ALA A 146 -13.94 8.13 -6.55
CA ALA A 146 -15.09 8.95 -6.17
C ALA A 146 -16.41 8.39 -6.72
N ALA A 147 -16.41 7.97 -8.00
CA ALA A 147 -17.57 7.34 -8.63
C ALA A 147 -17.93 6.00 -7.97
N MET A 148 -16.95 5.15 -7.65
CA MET A 148 -17.17 3.87 -6.97
C MET A 148 -17.70 4.06 -5.54
N LEU A 149 -17.21 5.07 -4.83
CA LEU A 149 -17.72 5.46 -3.51
C LEU A 149 -19.07 6.18 -3.57
N ARG A 150 -19.54 6.56 -4.76
CA ARG A 150 -20.77 7.36 -4.96
C ARG A 150 -20.73 8.67 -4.19
N GLN A 151 -19.58 9.32 -4.18
CA GLN A 151 -19.32 10.59 -3.49
C GLN A 151 -18.88 11.64 -4.50
N GLU A 152 -19.26 12.90 -4.26
CA GLU A 152 -18.70 14.01 -5.00
C GLU A 152 -17.21 14.17 -4.63
N PRO A 153 -16.30 14.42 -5.60
CA PRO A 153 -14.88 14.56 -5.32
C PRO A 153 -14.56 15.54 -4.18
N ARG A 154 -15.25 16.69 -4.14
CA ARG A 154 -15.07 17.74 -3.10
C ARG A 154 -15.41 17.28 -1.68
N ASP A 155 -16.19 16.22 -1.52
CA ASP A 155 -16.62 15.66 -0.23
C ASP A 155 -15.66 14.56 0.25
N ILE A 156 -14.66 14.18 -0.57
CA ILE A 156 -13.63 13.22 -0.24
C ILE A 156 -12.36 13.96 0.21
N LEU A 157 -11.82 13.56 1.35
CA LEU A 157 -10.49 13.94 1.79
C LEU A 157 -9.51 12.80 1.51
N PHE A 158 -8.51 13.03 0.66
CA PHE A 158 -7.41 12.09 0.45
C PHE A 158 -6.20 12.50 1.29
N VAL A 159 -5.68 11.55 2.07
CA VAL A 159 -4.52 11.74 2.94
C VAL A 159 -3.38 10.85 2.46
N SER A 160 -2.22 11.42 2.22
CA SER A 160 -1.01 10.71 1.79
C SER A 160 0.24 11.40 2.34
N ASP A 161 1.35 10.68 2.38
CA ASP A 161 2.69 11.22 2.62
C ASP A 161 3.44 11.52 1.31
N VAL A 162 2.79 11.31 0.15
CA VAL A 162 3.37 11.50 -1.19
C VAL A 162 2.69 12.66 -1.90
N THR A 163 3.40 13.78 -2.05
CA THR A 163 2.88 15.01 -2.68
C THR A 163 2.33 14.77 -4.08
N ALA A 164 3.02 13.98 -4.92
CA ALA A 164 2.56 13.69 -6.28
C ALA A 164 1.22 12.88 -6.34
N GLU A 165 0.88 12.16 -5.28
CA GLU A 165 -0.44 11.51 -5.16
C GLU A 165 -1.50 12.52 -4.75
N LEU A 166 -1.15 13.45 -3.86
CA LEU A 166 -2.02 14.55 -3.45
C LEU A 166 -2.31 15.51 -4.60
N ASP A 167 -1.31 15.82 -5.43
CA ASP A 167 -1.50 16.64 -6.63
C ASP A 167 -2.54 16.00 -7.58
N ALA A 168 -2.37 14.71 -7.86
CA ALA A 168 -3.32 13.98 -8.71
C ALA A 168 -4.73 13.91 -8.11
N ALA A 169 -4.85 13.78 -6.79
CA ALA A 169 -6.14 13.81 -6.10
C ALA A 169 -6.79 15.20 -6.17
N ARG A 170 -6.02 16.27 -5.96
CA ARG A 170 -6.48 17.65 -6.11
C ARG A 170 -6.94 17.95 -7.53
N ASP A 171 -6.20 17.49 -8.54
CA ASP A 171 -6.58 17.63 -9.95
C ASP A 171 -7.86 16.85 -10.32
N ALA A 172 -8.22 15.87 -9.50
CA ALA A 172 -9.50 15.17 -9.59
C ALA A 172 -10.64 15.88 -8.85
N GLY A 173 -10.34 16.95 -8.11
CA GLY A 173 -11.30 17.72 -7.33
C GLY A 173 -11.47 17.28 -5.87
N LEU A 174 -10.62 16.37 -5.38
CA LEU A 174 -10.63 15.93 -3.98
C LEU A 174 -10.00 17.00 -3.07
N ARG A 175 -10.41 17.01 -1.81
CA ARG A 175 -9.66 17.67 -0.74
C ARG A 175 -8.46 16.82 -0.39
N THR A 176 -7.38 17.44 0.04
CA THR A 176 -6.11 16.75 0.29
C THR A 176 -5.49 17.18 1.62
N ALA A 177 -4.71 16.28 2.24
CA ALA A 177 -3.86 16.59 3.37
C ALA A 177 -2.56 15.77 3.29
N LEU A 178 -1.42 16.43 3.46
CA LEU A 178 -0.10 15.80 3.55
C LEU A 178 0.13 15.33 4.99
N CYS A 179 0.24 14.02 5.19
CA CYS A 179 0.52 13.43 6.48
C CYS A 179 2.03 13.28 6.70
N VAL A 180 2.61 14.13 7.53
CA VAL A 180 4.05 14.16 7.83
C VAL A 180 4.29 13.50 9.18
N ARG A 181 4.75 12.26 9.20
CA ARG A 181 5.04 11.49 10.43
C ARG A 181 6.45 11.73 10.97
N ARG A 182 7.32 12.28 10.14
CA ARG A 182 8.69 12.71 10.47
C ARG A 182 8.88 14.13 9.97
N SER A 183 9.92 14.82 10.42
CA SER A 183 10.22 16.15 9.91
C SER A 183 10.44 16.11 8.39
N ASP A 184 9.60 16.81 7.68
CA ASP A 184 9.72 17.05 6.23
C ASP A 184 9.31 18.51 5.99
N ASP A 185 10.28 19.33 5.61
CA ASP A 185 10.09 20.76 5.33
C ASP A 185 9.94 21.05 3.83
N SER A 186 9.74 20.00 3.00
CA SER A 186 9.58 20.16 1.55
C SER A 186 8.41 21.12 1.26
N PRO A 187 8.57 22.11 0.39
CA PRO A 187 7.50 23.03 0.03
C PRO A 187 6.28 22.29 -0.55
N THR A 188 5.09 22.62 -0.09
CA THR A 188 3.83 22.06 -0.59
C THR A 188 2.66 23.02 -0.31
N ASP A 189 1.69 23.03 -1.23
CA ASP A 189 0.43 23.76 -1.07
C ASP A 189 -0.65 22.93 -0.35
N HIS A 190 -0.37 21.65 -0.03
CA HIS A 190 -1.31 20.80 0.70
C HIS A 190 -1.29 21.12 2.20
N PRO A 191 -2.44 21.22 2.88
CA PRO A 191 -2.51 21.29 4.32
C PRO A 191 -1.73 20.13 4.96
N ARG A 192 -0.88 20.42 5.94
CA ARG A 192 -0.10 19.43 6.66
C ARG A 192 -0.80 18.98 7.92
N ILE A 193 -0.69 17.71 8.19
CA ILE A 193 -1.05 17.08 9.46
C ILE A 193 0.09 16.18 9.93
N HIS A 194 0.27 16.08 11.22
CA HIS A 194 1.24 15.19 11.84
C HIS A 194 0.56 13.98 12.51
N SER A 195 -0.75 14.09 12.71
CA SER A 195 -1.56 13.06 13.33
C SER A 195 -2.99 13.08 12.74
N PHE A 196 -3.61 11.92 12.67
CA PHE A 196 -5.03 11.79 12.33
C PHE A 196 -5.95 12.39 13.41
N ALA A 197 -5.42 12.70 14.59
CA ALA A 197 -6.16 13.44 15.61
C ALA A 197 -6.50 14.88 15.17
N GLU A 198 -5.76 15.45 14.22
CA GLU A 198 -5.98 16.80 13.66
C GLU A 198 -7.13 16.84 12.64
N LEU A 199 -7.62 15.68 12.21
CA LEU A 199 -8.73 15.58 11.27
C LEU A 199 -10.05 15.33 12.02
N ALA A 200 -11.06 16.17 11.73
CA ALA A 200 -12.41 16.04 12.30
C ALA A 200 -13.21 14.87 11.69
#